data_4f902bdc55318e363bb4f3137b078799
#
_entry.id   4f902bdc55318e363bb4f3137b078799
#
_cell.length_a   1.000
_cell.length_b   1.000
_cell.length_c   1.000
_cell.angle_alpha   90.00
_cell.angle_beta   90.00
_cell.angle_gamma   90.00
#
_symmetry.space_group_name_H-M   'P 1'
#
loop_
_entity.id
_entity.type
_entity.pdbx_description
1 polymer ?
#
loop_
_entity_poly.entity_id
_entity_poly.type
_entity_poly.pdbx_seq_one_letter_code
_entity_poly.pdbx_strand_id
1 'polypeptide(L)'
;MSTIRKMGKNWQCLVRVKHHPELSKSFTKHEDAKRWGNETELKIRREDAGIVKIKFPSFRDISLRYLNEVSIHKKCFRLERAIITPLGNEAWSEYPINKITPLVIGKFRDKQREIIKNNSLNRKLDVISTIYTTCKKEWGFPVDNPVLSIRRPKNPEPRDRRFTDAELNLLLRGNRTTEKLRTIIEIALETGMRQSEILHVHPEHIRGQTLFIPIAKTKPRTIPLTKKALSILKHATLPFNMDRYQLG
;
A
#
# COMPACT_ATOMS: atom_id res chain seq x y z
N MET A 1 38.84 -3.94 -23.92
CA MET A 1 39.45 -3.57 -25.24
C MET A 1 38.74 -4.32 -26.34
N SER A 2 38.39 -3.63 -27.40
CA SER A 2 37.85 -4.24 -28.62
C SER A 2 38.97 -4.65 -29.57
N THR A 3 38.93 -5.86 -30.09
CA THR A 3 39.91 -6.37 -31.05
C THR A 3 39.17 -6.73 -32.32
N ILE A 4 39.69 -6.27 -33.48
CA ILE A 4 39.10 -6.54 -34.80
C ILE A 4 40.06 -7.38 -35.61
N ARG A 5 39.56 -8.46 -36.22
CA ARG A 5 40.32 -9.35 -37.10
C ARG A 5 39.56 -9.68 -38.38
N LYS A 6 40.31 -9.86 -39.48
CA LYS A 6 39.71 -10.25 -40.74
C LYS A 6 39.52 -11.77 -40.75
N MET A 7 38.30 -12.21 -41.01
CA MET A 7 37.95 -13.62 -41.13
C MET A 7 37.34 -13.86 -42.52
N GLY A 8 38.14 -14.25 -43.48
CA GLY A 8 37.75 -14.40 -44.87
C GLY A 8 37.22 -13.08 -45.47
N LYS A 9 35.94 -13.07 -45.89
CA LYS A 9 35.29 -11.85 -46.44
C LYS A 9 34.72 -10.92 -45.39
N ASN A 10 34.69 -11.33 -44.10
CA ASN A 10 34.07 -10.56 -43.02
C ASN A 10 35.13 -10.09 -42.00
N TRP A 11 34.72 -9.07 -41.21
CA TRP A 11 35.47 -8.52 -40.07
C TRP A 11 34.80 -8.94 -38.80
N GLN A 12 35.52 -9.67 -37.94
CA GLN A 12 35.04 -10.04 -36.62
C GLN A 12 35.55 -9.03 -35.60
N CYS A 13 34.63 -8.45 -34.85
CA CYS A 13 34.93 -7.63 -33.67
C CYS A 13 34.69 -8.45 -32.41
N LEU A 14 35.67 -8.40 -31.49
CA LEU A 14 35.69 -9.07 -30.21
C LEU A 14 35.84 -8.03 -29.11
N VAL A 15 34.89 -7.96 -28.20
CA VAL A 15 34.91 -7.03 -27.05
C VAL A 15 35.13 -7.80 -25.76
N ARG A 16 36.25 -7.53 -25.09
CA ARG A 16 36.60 -8.10 -23.79
C ARG A 16 36.68 -7.01 -22.74
N VAL A 17 35.83 -7.05 -21.75
CA VAL A 17 35.88 -6.17 -20.57
C VAL A 17 35.99 -7.06 -19.33
N LYS A 18 36.79 -6.64 -18.36
CA LYS A 18 37.05 -7.38 -17.13
C LYS A 18 35.70 -7.60 -16.40
N HIS A 19 35.46 -8.79 -15.90
CA HIS A 19 34.24 -9.23 -15.23
C HIS A 19 32.96 -9.33 -16.10
N HIS A 20 33.06 -9.16 -17.41
CA HIS A 20 31.95 -9.36 -18.34
C HIS A 20 32.21 -10.53 -19.30
N PRO A 21 31.17 -11.22 -19.79
CA PRO A 21 31.31 -12.23 -20.82
C PRO A 21 31.82 -11.59 -22.10
N GLU A 22 32.64 -12.38 -22.81
CA GLU A 22 33.17 -11.97 -24.10
C GLU A 22 32.05 -11.85 -25.15
N LEU A 23 32.00 -10.71 -25.83
CA LEU A 23 31.03 -10.47 -26.89
C LEU A 23 31.74 -10.41 -28.25
N SER A 24 31.22 -11.16 -29.22
CA SER A 24 31.75 -11.14 -30.59
C SER A 24 30.66 -10.94 -31.63
N LYS A 25 30.97 -10.21 -32.70
CA LYS A 25 30.08 -10.02 -33.85
C LYS A 25 30.86 -9.82 -35.12
N SER A 26 30.34 -10.37 -36.25
CA SER A 26 30.96 -10.27 -37.58
C SER A 26 30.24 -9.29 -38.47
N PHE A 27 31.00 -8.53 -39.28
CA PHE A 27 30.53 -7.47 -40.15
C PHE A 27 31.16 -7.59 -41.53
N THR A 28 30.49 -7.11 -42.54
CA THR A 28 31.03 -7.06 -43.92
C THR A 28 32.03 -5.93 -44.12
N LYS A 29 31.92 -4.84 -43.36
CA LYS A 29 32.79 -3.67 -43.41
C LYS A 29 33.60 -3.50 -42.11
N HIS A 30 34.86 -3.14 -42.24
CA HIS A 30 35.75 -2.87 -41.10
C HIS A 30 35.25 -1.74 -40.20
N GLU A 31 34.70 -0.66 -40.80
CA GLU A 31 34.18 0.48 -40.08
C GLU A 31 33.00 0.16 -39.17
N ASP A 32 32.09 -0.71 -39.65
CA ASP A 32 30.96 -1.14 -38.86
C ASP A 32 31.39 -2.01 -37.67
N ALA A 33 32.40 -2.86 -37.87
CA ALA A 33 33.01 -3.63 -36.79
C ALA A 33 33.64 -2.74 -35.74
N LYS A 34 34.33 -1.66 -36.16
CA LYS A 34 34.96 -0.68 -35.26
C LYS A 34 33.94 0.13 -34.49
N ARG A 35 32.90 0.60 -35.17
CA ARG A 35 31.77 1.32 -34.54
C ARG A 35 31.10 0.48 -33.48
N TRP A 36 30.70 -0.73 -33.83
CA TRP A 36 30.03 -1.66 -32.90
C TRP A 36 30.92 -1.99 -31.70
N GLY A 37 32.24 -2.22 -31.90
CA GLY A 37 33.18 -2.50 -30.83
C GLY A 37 33.27 -1.36 -29.83
N ASN A 38 33.43 -0.12 -30.32
CA ASN A 38 33.46 1.06 -29.49
C ASN A 38 32.15 1.33 -28.72
N GLU A 39 31.03 1.20 -29.41
CA GLU A 39 29.71 1.39 -28.78
C GLU A 39 29.44 0.33 -27.70
N THR A 40 29.81 -0.93 -27.98
CA THR A 40 29.63 -2.04 -27.02
C THR A 40 30.54 -1.87 -25.80
N GLU A 41 31.79 -1.53 -26.01
CA GLU A 41 32.77 -1.25 -24.93
C GLU A 41 32.31 -0.07 -24.08
N LEU A 42 31.87 1.03 -24.69
CA LEU A 42 31.32 2.19 -24.01
C LEU A 42 30.03 1.83 -23.22
N LYS A 43 29.18 0.99 -23.78
CA LYS A 43 27.97 0.52 -23.10
C LYS A 43 28.29 -0.27 -21.84
N ILE A 44 29.18 -1.26 -21.94
CA ILE A 44 29.65 -2.08 -20.82
C ILE A 44 30.29 -1.20 -19.74
N ARG A 45 31.21 -0.31 -20.11
CA ARG A 45 31.87 0.60 -19.16
C ARG A 45 30.88 1.56 -18.49
N ARG A 46 29.81 2.00 -19.17
CA ARG A 46 28.73 2.81 -18.58
C ARG A 46 27.85 1.99 -17.64
N GLU A 47 27.63 0.72 -17.94
CA GLU A 47 26.93 -0.22 -17.06
C GLU A 47 27.74 -0.46 -15.79
N ASP A 48 29.05 -0.70 -15.88
CA ASP A 48 29.98 -0.83 -14.74
C ASP A 48 30.07 0.44 -13.90
N ALA A 49 30.02 1.60 -14.56
CA ALA A 49 30.02 2.90 -13.88
C ALA A 49 28.64 3.28 -13.31
N GLY A 50 27.62 2.41 -13.40
CA GLY A 50 26.24 2.72 -12.96
C GLY A 50 25.54 3.76 -13.83
N ILE A 51 26.06 4.07 -15.03
CA ILE A 51 25.50 5.06 -15.97
C ILE A 51 24.55 4.35 -16.97
N VAL A 52 23.79 3.41 -16.53
CA VAL A 52 22.73 2.84 -17.35
C VAL A 52 21.58 3.85 -17.42
N LYS A 53 21.11 4.17 -18.63
CA LYS A 53 19.85 4.91 -18.79
C LYS A 53 18.68 3.98 -18.38
N ILE A 54 18.43 3.91 -17.08
CA ILE A 54 17.25 3.22 -16.57
C ILE A 54 16.03 3.97 -17.09
N LYS A 55 15.19 3.29 -17.87
CA LYS A 55 13.90 3.84 -18.28
C LYS A 55 12.96 3.77 -17.09
N PHE A 56 12.72 4.91 -16.49
CA PHE A 56 11.80 5.01 -15.36
C PHE A 56 10.34 5.00 -15.86
N PRO A 57 9.51 4.09 -15.37
CA PRO A 57 8.07 4.08 -15.66
C PRO A 57 7.38 5.29 -15.03
N SER A 58 6.14 5.58 -15.48
CA SER A 58 5.31 6.60 -14.86
C SER A 58 4.85 6.18 -13.46
N PHE A 59 4.46 7.13 -12.61
CA PHE A 59 3.86 6.81 -11.32
C PHE A 59 2.56 6.00 -11.49
N ARG A 60 1.78 6.29 -12.53
CA ARG A 60 0.58 5.53 -12.87
C ARG A 60 0.90 4.06 -13.10
N ASP A 61 1.88 3.75 -13.95
CA ASP A 61 2.27 2.36 -14.24
C ASP A 61 2.77 1.63 -12.99
N ILE A 62 3.60 2.31 -12.21
CA ILE A 62 4.12 1.78 -10.95
C ILE A 62 3.00 1.55 -9.92
N SER A 63 2.05 2.46 -9.83
CA SER A 63 0.93 2.32 -8.90
C SER A 63 0.00 1.16 -9.27
N LEU A 64 -0.22 0.93 -10.56
CA LEU A 64 -0.94 -0.25 -11.06
C LEU A 64 -0.17 -1.55 -10.80
N ARG A 65 1.13 -1.54 -11.06
CA ARG A 65 1.99 -2.67 -10.72
C ARG A 65 1.93 -3.00 -9.23
N TYR A 66 2.00 -1.97 -8.37
CA TYR A 66 1.91 -2.13 -6.92
C TYR A 66 0.56 -2.72 -6.48
N LEU A 67 -0.55 -2.30 -7.09
CA LEU A 67 -1.87 -2.88 -6.82
C LEU A 67 -1.91 -4.37 -7.13
N ASN A 68 -1.33 -4.77 -8.26
CA ASN A 68 -1.43 -6.14 -8.78
C ASN A 68 -0.42 -7.10 -8.11
N GLU A 69 0.77 -6.63 -7.75
CA GLU A 69 1.84 -7.49 -7.23
C GLU A 69 1.95 -7.45 -5.70
N VAL A 70 1.63 -6.32 -5.06
CA VAL A 70 1.86 -6.14 -3.62
C VAL A 70 0.55 -5.97 -2.85
N SER A 71 -0.30 -5.05 -3.29
CA SER A 71 -1.50 -4.67 -2.53
C SER A 71 -2.53 -5.79 -2.48
N ILE A 72 -2.65 -6.59 -3.53
CA ILE A 72 -3.59 -7.71 -3.64
C ILE A 72 -3.45 -8.73 -2.50
N HIS A 73 -2.24 -8.90 -1.98
CA HIS A 73 -1.96 -9.83 -0.88
C HIS A 73 -2.22 -9.23 0.52
N LYS A 74 -2.63 -7.96 0.60
CA LYS A 74 -2.87 -7.26 1.86
C LYS A 74 -4.33 -7.32 2.28
N LYS A 75 -4.59 -7.44 3.58
CA LYS A 75 -5.93 -7.33 4.16
C LYS A 75 -6.62 -5.99 3.87
N CYS A 76 -5.84 -4.93 3.63
CA CYS A 76 -6.32 -3.59 3.31
C CYS A 76 -6.43 -3.28 1.81
N PHE A 77 -6.37 -4.29 0.93
CA PHE A 77 -6.41 -4.13 -0.53
C PHE A 77 -7.51 -3.18 -1.02
N ARG A 78 -8.76 -3.35 -0.54
CA ARG A 78 -9.88 -2.48 -0.94
C ARG A 78 -9.62 -1.01 -0.61
N LEU A 79 -9.04 -0.73 0.55
CA LEU A 79 -8.71 0.64 0.98
C LEU A 79 -7.54 1.21 0.18
N GLU A 80 -6.48 0.44 -0.05
CA GLU A 80 -5.36 0.87 -0.88
C GLU A 80 -5.81 1.14 -2.32
N ARG A 81 -6.62 0.27 -2.90
CA ARG A 81 -7.20 0.46 -4.24
C ARG A 81 -8.01 1.75 -4.33
N ALA A 82 -8.87 2.03 -3.34
CA ALA A 82 -9.66 3.26 -3.29
C ALA A 82 -8.81 4.53 -3.20
N ILE A 83 -7.58 4.44 -2.68
CA ILE A 83 -6.62 5.55 -2.63
C ILE A 83 -5.80 5.63 -3.92
N ILE A 84 -5.29 4.51 -4.42
CA ILE A 84 -4.36 4.46 -5.55
C ILE A 84 -5.05 4.80 -6.87
N THR A 85 -6.28 4.32 -7.09
CA THR A 85 -7.01 4.58 -8.34
C THR A 85 -7.18 6.09 -8.62
N PRO A 86 -7.64 6.92 -7.67
CA PRO A 86 -7.67 8.37 -7.88
C PRO A 86 -6.29 9.02 -8.02
N LEU A 87 -5.25 8.51 -7.35
CA LEU A 87 -3.89 9.03 -7.51
C LEU A 87 -3.34 8.82 -8.93
N GLY A 88 -3.71 7.72 -9.58
CA GLY A 88 -3.38 7.46 -10.99
C GLY A 88 -4.02 8.43 -11.97
N ASN A 89 -5.06 9.17 -11.58
CA ASN A 89 -5.73 10.19 -12.41
C ASN A 89 -5.18 11.62 -12.18
N GLU A 90 -4.28 11.81 -11.22
CA GLU A 90 -3.62 13.11 -11.03
C GLU A 90 -2.66 13.39 -12.20
N ALA A 91 -2.60 14.62 -12.69
CA ALA A 91 -1.77 15.00 -13.84
C ALA A 91 -0.27 14.62 -13.65
N TRP A 92 0.23 14.72 -12.43
CA TRP A 92 1.61 14.36 -12.12
C TRP A 92 1.88 12.84 -12.12
N SER A 93 0.84 12.00 -12.14
CA SER A 93 1.00 10.55 -12.18
C SER A 93 1.59 10.03 -13.49
N GLU A 94 1.50 10.83 -14.57
CA GLU A 94 2.13 10.55 -15.87
C GLU A 94 3.65 10.78 -15.86
N TYR A 95 4.17 11.49 -14.85
CA TYR A 95 5.61 11.75 -14.80
C TYR A 95 6.38 10.47 -14.45
N PRO A 96 7.55 10.27 -15.05
CA PRO A 96 8.48 9.23 -14.60
C PRO A 96 8.76 9.36 -13.11
N ILE A 97 8.81 8.23 -12.38
CA ILE A 97 8.94 8.23 -10.91
C ILE A 97 10.15 9.01 -10.38
N ASN A 98 11.24 9.07 -11.15
CA ASN A 98 12.45 9.85 -10.81
C ASN A 98 12.30 11.36 -11.03
N LYS A 99 11.23 11.82 -11.68
CA LYS A 99 10.92 13.24 -11.94
C LYS A 99 9.89 13.82 -10.97
N ILE A 100 9.27 12.98 -10.14
CA ILE A 100 8.34 13.41 -9.10
C ILE A 100 9.14 13.88 -7.89
N THR A 101 9.31 15.19 -7.80
CA THR A 101 10.07 15.86 -6.74
C THR A 101 9.22 16.11 -5.49
N PRO A 102 9.84 16.42 -4.33
CA PRO A 102 9.11 16.89 -3.15
C PRO A 102 8.19 18.09 -3.43
N LEU A 103 8.56 18.97 -4.37
CA LEU A 103 7.74 20.12 -4.78
C LEU A 103 6.42 19.65 -5.43
N VAL A 104 6.45 18.63 -6.27
CA VAL A 104 5.25 18.07 -6.92
C VAL A 104 4.30 17.51 -5.88
N ILE A 105 4.82 16.70 -4.95
CA ILE A 105 4.02 16.12 -3.87
C ILE A 105 3.55 17.18 -2.87
N GLY A 106 4.36 18.22 -2.62
CA GLY A 106 3.97 19.36 -1.81
C GLY A 106 2.75 20.11 -2.39
N LYS A 107 2.76 20.41 -3.68
CA LYS A 107 1.61 21.02 -4.37
C LYS A 107 0.37 20.12 -4.32
N PHE A 108 0.53 18.81 -4.54
CA PHE A 108 -0.55 17.85 -4.39
C PHE A 108 -1.11 17.86 -2.96
N ARG A 109 -0.25 17.81 -1.93
CA ARG A 109 -0.65 17.90 -0.52
C ARG A 109 -1.47 19.18 -0.26
N ASP A 110 -0.99 20.32 -0.71
CA ASP A 110 -1.62 21.61 -0.41
C ASP A 110 -2.99 21.72 -1.08
N LYS A 111 -3.14 21.28 -2.34
CA LYS A 111 -4.43 21.15 -3.04
C LYS A 111 -5.39 20.22 -2.29
N GLN A 112 -4.92 19.06 -1.84
CA GLN A 112 -5.77 18.08 -1.15
C GLN A 112 -6.21 18.54 0.26
N ARG A 113 -5.43 19.37 0.93
CA ARG A 113 -5.79 19.92 2.26
C ARG A 113 -7.07 20.77 2.24
N GLU A 114 -7.40 21.38 1.12
CA GLU A 114 -8.63 22.15 0.96
C GLU A 114 -9.87 21.26 0.81
N ILE A 115 -9.68 20.01 0.39
CA ILE A 115 -10.76 19.09 0.00
C ILE A 115 -11.02 18.02 1.05
N ILE A 116 -9.96 17.50 1.69
CA ILE A 116 -10.06 16.35 2.60
C ILE A 116 -9.39 16.62 3.96
N LYS A 117 -9.85 15.87 4.98
CA LYS A 117 -9.27 15.92 6.33
C LYS A 117 -7.81 15.45 6.36
N ASN A 118 -7.00 16.03 7.24
CA ASN A 118 -5.58 15.73 7.38
C ASN A 118 -5.29 14.23 7.57
N ASN A 119 -6.11 13.48 8.32
CA ASN A 119 -5.95 12.04 8.50
C ASN A 119 -6.06 11.28 7.17
N SER A 120 -7.02 11.67 6.31
CA SER A 120 -7.20 11.06 4.99
C SER A 120 -6.06 11.41 4.05
N LEU A 121 -5.59 12.66 4.11
CA LEU A 121 -4.43 13.12 3.34
C LEU A 121 -3.16 12.38 3.75
N ASN A 122 -2.90 12.24 5.05
CA ASN A 122 -1.74 11.50 5.55
C ASN A 122 -1.76 10.04 5.08
N ARG A 123 -2.93 9.39 5.03
CA ARG A 123 -3.05 8.04 4.46
C ARG A 123 -2.71 7.99 2.97
N LYS A 124 -3.11 8.99 2.16
CA LYS A 124 -2.69 9.08 0.76
C LYS A 124 -1.18 9.22 0.64
N LEU A 125 -0.57 10.07 1.47
CA LEU A 125 0.89 10.24 1.51
C LEU A 125 1.61 8.97 1.96
N ASP A 126 1.05 8.21 2.90
CA ASP A 126 1.61 6.91 3.33
C ASP A 126 1.62 5.90 2.18
N VAL A 127 0.54 5.83 1.40
CA VAL A 127 0.47 4.94 0.23
C VAL A 127 1.51 5.34 -0.82
N ILE A 128 1.62 6.63 -1.16
CA ILE A 128 2.67 7.12 -2.08
C ILE A 128 4.06 6.74 -1.55
N SER A 129 4.32 7.00 -0.27
CA SER A 129 5.60 6.67 0.38
C SER A 129 5.92 5.18 0.32
N THR A 130 4.92 4.33 0.53
CA THR A 130 5.07 2.87 0.47
C THR A 130 5.40 2.42 -0.95
N ILE A 131 4.73 2.96 -1.97
CA ILE A 131 5.03 2.66 -3.38
C ILE A 131 6.49 2.98 -3.70
N TYR A 132 7.00 4.17 -3.33
CA TYR A 132 8.40 4.54 -3.55
C TYR A 132 9.39 3.63 -2.80
N THR A 133 9.03 3.23 -1.58
CA THR A 133 9.85 2.30 -0.79
C THR A 133 9.93 0.93 -1.46
N THR A 134 8.83 0.42 -2.00
CA THR A 134 8.78 -0.83 -2.77
C THR A 134 9.58 -0.70 -4.07
N CYS A 135 9.45 0.42 -4.81
CA CYS A 135 10.25 0.70 -6.01
C CYS A 135 11.75 0.59 -5.73
N LYS A 136 12.21 1.17 -4.63
CA LYS A 136 13.63 1.19 -4.27
C LYS A 136 14.11 -0.17 -3.75
N LYS A 137 13.34 -0.80 -2.84
CA LYS A 137 13.79 -2.01 -2.12
C LYS A 137 13.56 -3.30 -2.90
N GLU A 138 12.44 -3.42 -3.60
CA GLU A 138 12.04 -4.68 -4.22
C GLU A 138 12.22 -4.67 -5.74
N TRP A 139 12.01 -3.51 -6.39
CA TRP A 139 12.10 -3.42 -7.84
C TRP A 139 13.40 -2.79 -8.36
N GLY A 140 14.32 -2.43 -7.46
CA GLY A 140 15.66 -1.98 -7.80
C GLY A 140 15.75 -0.62 -8.51
N PHE A 141 14.68 0.19 -8.50
CA PHE A 141 14.73 1.53 -9.07
C PHE A 141 15.52 2.48 -8.15
N PRO A 142 16.57 3.15 -8.63
CA PRO A 142 17.33 4.13 -7.84
C PRO A 142 16.55 5.44 -7.74
N VAL A 143 15.50 5.46 -6.94
CA VAL A 143 14.65 6.63 -6.70
C VAL A 143 14.61 6.97 -5.22
N ASP A 144 14.57 8.26 -4.92
CA ASP A 144 14.34 8.74 -3.58
C ASP A 144 12.85 8.99 -3.34
N ASN A 145 12.43 8.76 -2.10
CA ASN A 145 11.04 8.92 -1.71
C ASN A 145 10.71 10.41 -1.45
N PRO A 146 9.97 11.08 -2.34
CA PRO A 146 9.71 12.52 -2.23
C PRO A 146 8.82 12.88 -1.04
N VAL A 147 8.09 11.92 -0.48
CA VAL A 147 7.20 12.14 0.67
C VAL A 147 7.98 12.34 1.96
N LEU A 148 9.20 11.79 2.07
CA LEU A 148 10.03 11.94 3.27
C LEU A 148 10.57 13.37 3.43
N SER A 149 10.68 14.11 2.33
CA SER A 149 11.23 15.46 2.32
C SER A 149 10.16 16.55 2.46
N ILE A 150 8.89 16.21 2.62
CA ILE A 150 7.81 17.18 2.79
C ILE A 150 7.26 17.18 4.21
N ARG A 151 6.82 18.34 4.68
CA ARG A 151 6.11 18.46 5.95
C ARG A 151 4.70 17.88 5.83
N ARG A 152 4.37 16.94 6.70
CA ARG A 152 3.01 16.35 6.76
C ARG A 152 2.05 17.25 7.55
N PRO A 153 0.76 17.30 7.17
CA PRO A 153 -0.26 17.96 7.98
C PRO A 153 -0.39 17.30 9.35
N LYS A 154 -0.53 18.11 10.40
CA LYS A 154 -0.85 17.58 11.74
C LYS A 154 -2.24 16.95 11.73
N ASN A 155 -2.36 15.78 12.32
CA ASN A 155 -3.66 15.17 12.57
C ASN A 155 -4.41 15.99 13.64
N PRO A 156 -5.75 16.06 13.57
CA PRO A 156 -6.53 16.63 14.64
C PRO A 156 -6.34 15.81 15.92
N GLU A 157 -6.57 16.44 17.06
CA GLU A 157 -6.57 15.76 18.35
C GLU A 157 -7.54 14.58 18.36
N PRO A 158 -7.21 13.48 19.03
CA PRO A 158 -8.11 12.35 19.21
C PRO A 158 -9.42 12.81 19.83
N ARG A 159 -10.53 12.20 19.45
CA ARG A 159 -11.81 12.47 20.10
C ARG A 159 -11.78 11.83 21.49
N ASP A 160 -12.00 12.65 22.51
CA ASP A 160 -12.11 12.20 23.91
C ASP A 160 -13.56 12.26 24.43
N ARG A 161 -14.52 12.45 23.52
CA ARG A 161 -15.92 12.50 23.89
C ARG A 161 -16.45 11.11 24.23
N ARG A 162 -17.02 10.96 25.42
CA ARG A 162 -17.79 9.78 25.84
C ARG A 162 -19.27 10.10 25.79
N PHE A 163 -20.10 9.08 25.66
CA PHE A 163 -21.54 9.21 25.79
C PHE A 163 -21.89 9.54 27.25
N THR A 164 -22.83 10.46 27.43
CA THR A 164 -23.45 10.70 28.74
C THR A 164 -24.48 9.60 29.03
N ASP A 165 -24.87 9.42 30.30
CA ASP A 165 -25.88 8.43 30.68
C ASP A 165 -27.24 8.70 30.01
N ALA A 166 -27.61 9.97 29.81
CA ALA A 166 -28.80 10.38 29.08
C ALA A 166 -28.75 9.95 27.61
N GLU A 167 -27.61 10.14 26.93
CA GLU A 167 -27.41 9.72 25.55
C GLU A 167 -27.41 8.19 25.42
N LEU A 168 -26.79 7.47 26.36
CA LEU A 168 -26.83 6.01 26.41
C LEU A 168 -28.25 5.47 26.61
N ASN A 169 -29.01 6.08 27.54
CA ASN A 169 -30.40 5.74 27.75
C ASN A 169 -31.27 5.97 26.49
N LEU A 170 -31.02 7.09 25.80
CA LEU A 170 -31.70 7.37 24.53
C LEU A 170 -31.37 6.34 23.45
N LEU A 171 -30.14 5.92 23.34
CA LEU A 171 -29.71 4.87 22.40
C LEU A 171 -30.28 3.50 22.75
N LEU A 172 -30.32 3.14 24.03
CA LEU A 172 -30.76 1.83 24.49
C LEU A 172 -32.30 1.70 24.60
N ARG A 173 -33.01 2.78 24.88
CA ARG A 173 -34.48 2.78 25.12
C ARG A 173 -35.28 3.55 24.08
N GLY A 174 -34.61 4.28 23.18
CA GLY A 174 -35.26 5.09 22.15
C GLY A 174 -35.95 4.22 21.08
N ASN A 175 -37.06 4.70 20.56
CA ASN A 175 -37.89 3.97 19.56
C ASN A 175 -37.19 3.85 18.18
N ARG A 176 -36.11 4.58 17.94
CA ARG A 176 -35.37 4.52 16.67
C ARG A 176 -34.31 3.41 16.62
N THR A 177 -33.99 2.79 17.75
CA THR A 177 -32.96 1.75 17.84
C THR A 177 -33.65 0.38 17.80
N THR A 178 -33.30 -0.45 16.82
CA THR A 178 -33.83 -1.83 16.74
C THR A 178 -33.28 -2.67 17.89
N GLU A 179 -34.02 -3.71 18.29
CA GLU A 179 -33.63 -4.64 19.36
C GLU A 179 -32.21 -5.22 19.09
N LYS A 180 -31.95 -5.62 17.86
CA LYS A 180 -30.69 -6.16 17.43
C LYS A 180 -29.52 -5.15 17.60
N LEU A 181 -29.78 -3.87 17.26
CA LEU A 181 -28.77 -2.82 17.44
C LEU A 181 -28.53 -2.52 18.94
N ARG A 182 -29.58 -2.55 19.77
CA ARG A 182 -29.45 -2.43 21.23
C ARG A 182 -28.54 -3.52 21.79
N THR A 183 -28.79 -4.77 21.43
CA THR A 183 -27.99 -5.91 21.85
C THR A 183 -26.50 -5.72 21.46
N ILE A 184 -26.22 -5.25 20.24
CA ILE A 184 -24.85 -4.97 19.78
C ILE A 184 -24.19 -3.85 20.62
N ILE A 185 -24.94 -2.78 20.90
CA ILE A 185 -24.45 -1.67 21.73
C ILE A 185 -24.15 -2.15 23.15
N GLU A 186 -25.04 -2.92 23.77
CA GLU A 186 -24.82 -3.47 25.11
C GLU A 186 -23.61 -4.38 25.18
N ILE A 187 -23.42 -5.27 24.20
CA ILE A 187 -22.22 -6.11 24.10
C ILE A 187 -20.95 -5.24 23.93
N ALA A 188 -21.02 -4.19 23.10
CA ALA A 188 -19.89 -3.28 22.91
C ALA A 188 -19.49 -2.57 24.21
N LEU A 189 -20.48 -2.10 25.00
CA LEU A 189 -20.27 -1.45 26.29
C LEU A 189 -19.67 -2.40 27.33
N GLU A 190 -20.16 -3.65 27.39
CA GLU A 190 -19.71 -4.62 28.39
C GLU A 190 -18.33 -5.22 28.07
N THR A 191 -17.95 -5.30 26.80
CA THR A 191 -16.75 -6.04 26.36
C THR A 191 -15.65 -5.17 25.77
N GLY A 192 -15.94 -3.95 25.33
CA GLY A 192 -15.00 -3.10 24.60
C GLY A 192 -14.57 -3.68 23.24
N MET A 193 -15.31 -4.66 22.71
CA MET A 193 -14.98 -5.29 21.42
C MET A 193 -15.18 -4.31 20.26
N ARG A 194 -14.42 -4.54 19.19
CA ARG A 194 -14.62 -3.80 17.95
C ARG A 194 -15.91 -4.23 17.26
N GLN A 195 -16.56 -3.30 16.58
CA GLN A 195 -17.78 -3.57 15.81
C GLN A 195 -17.67 -4.85 14.95
N SER A 196 -16.59 -4.97 14.16
CA SER A 196 -16.37 -6.13 13.31
C SER A 196 -16.19 -7.43 14.09
N GLU A 197 -15.65 -7.38 15.29
CA GLU A 197 -15.50 -8.55 16.15
C GLU A 197 -16.85 -9.00 16.69
N ILE A 198 -17.72 -8.06 17.12
CA ILE A 198 -19.07 -8.35 17.61
C ILE A 198 -19.93 -8.99 16.52
N LEU A 199 -19.90 -8.43 15.30
CA LEU A 199 -20.71 -8.94 14.18
C LEU A 199 -20.35 -10.37 13.76
N HIS A 200 -19.10 -10.82 14.05
CA HIS A 200 -18.62 -12.15 13.74
C HIS A 200 -18.59 -13.10 14.95
N VAL A 201 -19.35 -12.78 16.01
CA VAL A 201 -19.51 -13.71 17.14
C VAL A 201 -20.45 -14.83 16.72
N HIS A 202 -20.00 -16.07 16.92
CA HIS A 202 -20.81 -17.29 16.76
C HIS A 202 -20.98 -17.98 18.12
N PRO A 203 -22.05 -18.78 18.30
CA PRO A 203 -22.29 -19.51 19.56
C PRO A 203 -21.11 -20.35 20.02
N GLU A 204 -20.40 -21.02 19.09
CA GLU A 204 -19.24 -21.86 19.38
C GLU A 204 -18.01 -21.09 19.90
N HIS A 205 -18.02 -19.77 19.74
CA HIS A 205 -16.95 -18.91 20.29
C HIS A 205 -17.10 -18.69 21.81
N ILE A 206 -18.30 -18.94 22.38
CA ILE A 206 -18.58 -18.76 23.80
C ILE A 206 -18.17 -20.02 24.57
N ARG A 207 -17.20 -19.90 25.45
CA ARG A 207 -16.62 -21.00 26.24
C ARG A 207 -16.71 -20.69 27.73
N GLY A 208 -17.78 -21.18 28.39
CA GLY A 208 -18.01 -20.87 29.80
C GLY A 208 -18.18 -19.36 30.02
N GLN A 209 -17.29 -18.74 30.76
CA GLN A 209 -17.29 -17.28 31.01
C GLN A 209 -16.28 -16.53 30.11
N THR A 210 -15.91 -17.09 28.98
CA THR A 210 -14.99 -16.46 28.04
C THR A 210 -15.52 -16.48 26.62
N LEU A 211 -15.06 -15.52 25.81
CA LEU A 211 -15.36 -15.41 24.38
C LEU A 211 -14.06 -15.46 23.59
N PHE A 212 -13.95 -16.43 22.69
CA PHE A 212 -12.87 -16.49 21.73
C PHE A 212 -13.15 -15.63 20.51
N ILE A 213 -12.20 -14.78 20.12
CA ILE A 213 -12.28 -13.89 18.96
C ILE A 213 -11.27 -14.38 17.92
N PRO A 214 -11.72 -15.18 16.91
CA PRO A 214 -10.81 -15.78 15.92
C PRO A 214 -10.25 -14.75 14.94
N ILE A 215 -11.06 -13.72 14.59
CA ILE A 215 -10.70 -12.69 13.62
C ILE A 215 -10.56 -11.35 14.33
N ALA A 216 -9.36 -11.03 14.76
CA ALA A 216 -9.02 -9.75 15.35
C ALA A 216 -8.08 -8.95 14.44
N LYS A 217 -7.89 -7.65 14.72
CA LYS A 217 -7.00 -6.76 13.94
C LYS A 217 -5.56 -7.27 13.89
N THR A 218 -5.10 -7.88 14.97
CA THR A 218 -3.71 -8.39 15.11
C THR A 218 -3.67 -9.90 15.17
N LYS A 219 -3.99 -10.47 16.32
CA LYS A 219 -3.99 -11.93 16.57
C LYS A 219 -5.31 -12.35 17.21
N PRO A 220 -5.75 -13.62 17.02
CA PRO A 220 -6.85 -14.19 17.78
C PRO A 220 -6.62 -14.01 19.28
N ARG A 221 -7.69 -13.79 20.03
CA ARG A 221 -7.63 -13.60 21.47
C ARG A 221 -8.88 -14.10 22.15
N THR A 222 -8.77 -14.42 23.44
CA THR A 222 -9.89 -14.73 24.31
C THR A 222 -10.08 -13.59 25.30
N ILE A 223 -11.32 -13.19 25.53
CA ILE A 223 -11.68 -12.17 26.52
C ILE A 223 -12.59 -12.77 27.58
N PRO A 224 -12.52 -12.31 28.85
CA PRO A 224 -13.50 -12.66 29.88
C PRO A 224 -14.83 -11.97 29.60
N LEU A 225 -15.92 -12.61 29.96
CA LEU A 225 -17.26 -12.07 29.89
C LEU A 225 -17.80 -11.75 31.27
N THR A 226 -18.40 -10.58 31.43
CA THR A 226 -19.22 -10.27 32.61
C THR A 226 -20.47 -11.18 32.62
N LYS A 227 -21.09 -11.37 33.78
CA LYS A 227 -22.37 -12.11 33.89
C LYS A 227 -23.43 -11.50 32.96
N LYS A 228 -23.45 -10.17 32.84
CA LYS A 228 -24.37 -9.44 31.96
C LYS A 228 -24.06 -9.69 30.49
N ALA A 229 -22.82 -9.56 30.06
CA ALA A 229 -22.40 -9.87 28.69
C ALA A 229 -22.73 -11.31 28.28
N LEU A 230 -22.48 -12.26 29.17
CA LEU A 230 -22.80 -13.68 28.93
C LEU A 230 -24.32 -13.90 28.79
N SER A 231 -25.13 -13.27 29.65
CA SER A 231 -26.59 -13.30 29.54
C SER A 231 -27.08 -12.75 28.22
N ILE A 232 -26.58 -11.56 27.82
CA ILE A 232 -26.95 -10.93 26.54
C ILE A 232 -26.59 -11.83 25.36
N LEU A 233 -25.40 -12.38 25.33
CA LEU A 233 -24.94 -13.25 24.23
C LEU A 233 -25.72 -14.57 24.14
N LYS A 234 -26.17 -15.13 25.26
CA LYS A 234 -26.99 -16.37 25.30
C LYS A 234 -28.38 -16.15 24.74
N HIS A 235 -28.96 -14.96 24.89
CA HIS A 235 -30.32 -14.63 24.40
C HIS A 235 -30.28 -14.00 22.99
N ALA A 236 -29.10 -13.59 22.51
CA ALA A 236 -28.93 -12.99 21.20
C ALA A 236 -29.02 -14.02 20.07
N THR A 237 -29.66 -13.67 18.97
CA THR A 237 -29.59 -14.45 17.72
C THR A 237 -28.25 -14.24 17.05
N LEU A 238 -27.36 -15.23 17.16
CA LEU A 238 -26.00 -15.20 16.61
C LEU A 238 -25.88 -16.10 15.37
N PRO A 239 -25.05 -15.74 14.38
CA PRO A 239 -24.35 -14.45 14.23
C PRO A 239 -25.37 -13.31 13.94
N PHE A 240 -24.96 -12.08 14.19
CA PHE A 240 -25.87 -10.93 14.02
C PHE A 240 -26.34 -10.68 12.57
N ASN A 241 -25.75 -11.28 11.55
CA ASN A 241 -26.14 -11.15 10.13
C ASN A 241 -26.48 -9.71 9.72
N MET A 242 -25.64 -8.76 10.13
CA MET A 242 -25.76 -7.35 9.76
C MET A 242 -24.51 -6.92 9.02
N ASP A 243 -24.68 -6.15 7.96
CA ASP A 243 -23.56 -5.52 7.31
C ASP A 243 -23.08 -4.32 8.13
N ARG A 244 -21.79 -4.04 8.05
CA ARG A 244 -21.14 -2.91 8.72
C ARG A 244 -21.81 -1.57 8.43
N TYR A 245 -22.40 -1.42 7.25
CA TYR A 245 -23.08 -0.19 6.80
C TYR A 245 -24.51 -0.04 7.34
N GLN A 246 -25.11 -1.08 7.91
CA GLN A 246 -26.44 -1.05 8.51
C GLN A 246 -26.42 -0.51 9.95
N LEU A 247 -25.24 -0.25 10.51
CA LEU A 247 -25.03 0.25 11.87
C LEU A 247 -24.72 1.76 11.93
N GLY A 248 -24.73 2.46 10.80
CA GLY A 248 -24.41 3.90 10.68
C GLY A 248 -25.64 4.76 10.43
#